data_220d214ab00d7e39e674fe5c1213179f
#
_entry.id   220d214ab00d7e39e674fe5c1213179f
#
_cell.length_a   1.000
_cell.length_b   1.000
_cell.length_c   1.000
_cell.angle_alpha   90.00
_cell.angle_beta   90.00
_cell.angle_gamma   90.00
#
_symmetry.space_group_name_H-M   'P 1'
#
loop_
_entity.id
_entity.type
_entity.pdbx_description
1 polymer ?
#
loop_
_entity_poly.entity_id
_entity_poly.type
_entity_poly.pdbx_seq_one_letter_code
_entity_poly.pdbx_strand_id
1 'polypeptide(L)'
;TAEYCPYHLAPRAWEGLRGRGRATMDYIAGVLKPMIDARYRTIPNRLCTGIMGASMGGLMSLYAVTAYNDVFSKAACVSPALSMCYPQLLRQIRSDRLDADTRIYLSVGENEARDQRTLALQTERMLTIANMAMSRGVRVYPYLQPEGRHCEEDWTRQTAEFLHFLWLE
;
A
#
# COMPACT_ATOMS: atom_id res chain seq x y z
N THR A 1 -11.35 7.86 8.57
CA THR A 1 -11.15 7.80 7.10
C THR A 1 -10.15 8.86 6.63
N ALA A 2 -10.26 10.13 7.08
CA ALA A 2 -9.38 11.21 6.63
C ALA A 2 -7.89 10.93 6.91
N GLU A 3 -7.55 10.40 8.07
CA GLU A 3 -6.17 10.06 8.45
C GLU A 3 -5.55 8.95 7.59
N TYR A 4 -6.39 8.13 6.93
CA TYR A 4 -5.96 7.04 6.03
C TYR A 4 -6.17 7.38 4.56
N CYS A 5 -6.43 8.63 4.21
CA CYS A 5 -6.46 9.11 2.84
C CYS A 5 -5.34 10.13 2.63
N PRO A 6 -4.33 9.85 1.78
CA PRO A 6 -3.18 10.74 1.60
C PRO A 6 -3.48 11.95 0.71
N TYR A 7 -4.63 11.97 0.03
CA TYR A 7 -4.96 12.99 -0.95
C TYR A 7 -6.23 13.75 -0.60
N HIS A 8 -6.34 14.99 -1.10
CA HIS A 8 -7.61 15.71 -1.12
C HIS A 8 -8.43 15.22 -2.32
N LEU A 9 -9.67 14.81 -2.05
CA LEU A 9 -10.58 14.32 -3.06
C LEU A 9 -11.51 15.43 -3.54
N ALA A 10 -11.89 15.39 -4.83
CA ALA A 10 -12.80 16.37 -5.40
C ALA A 10 -14.18 16.33 -4.71
N PRO A 11 -14.95 17.46 -4.66
CA PRO A 11 -16.26 17.53 -4.00
C PRO A 11 -17.27 16.48 -4.44
N ARG A 12 -17.19 16.01 -5.69
CA ARG A 12 -18.05 14.95 -6.24
C ARG A 12 -17.57 13.54 -5.90
N ALA A 13 -16.36 13.40 -5.35
CA ALA A 13 -15.80 12.13 -4.93
C ALA A 13 -15.68 12.10 -3.41
N TRP A 14 -16.34 11.15 -2.76
CA TRP A 14 -16.24 10.99 -1.30
C TRP A 14 -16.56 12.27 -0.51
N GLU A 15 -17.59 13.01 -0.93
CA GLU A 15 -18.06 14.23 -0.27
C GLU A 15 -16.97 15.32 -0.05
N GLY A 16 -15.97 15.36 -0.94
CA GLY A 16 -14.88 16.31 -0.82
C GLY A 16 -13.93 16.04 0.35
N LEU A 17 -13.69 14.76 0.66
CA LEU A 17 -12.81 14.35 1.76
C LEU A 17 -11.47 15.07 1.71
N ARG A 18 -11.15 15.83 2.75
CA ARG A 18 -9.81 16.40 2.96
C ARG A 18 -8.93 15.35 3.63
N GLY A 19 -8.12 14.67 2.83
CA GLY A 19 -7.21 13.65 3.32
C GLY A 19 -6.13 14.25 4.24
N ARG A 20 -5.85 13.57 5.35
CA ARG A 20 -4.80 13.88 6.33
C ARG A 20 -3.73 12.80 6.41
N GLY A 21 -3.78 11.82 5.50
CA GLY A 21 -2.86 10.68 5.48
C GLY A 21 -1.40 11.07 5.38
N ARG A 22 -1.09 12.20 4.71
CA ARG A 22 0.27 12.74 4.72
C ARG A 22 0.74 13.10 6.13
N ALA A 23 -0.07 13.84 6.89
CA ALA A 23 0.28 14.19 8.28
C ALA A 23 0.40 12.95 9.18
N THR A 24 -0.42 11.91 8.92
CA THR A 24 -0.29 10.62 9.60
C THR A 24 1.06 9.97 9.28
N MET A 25 1.48 9.97 8.03
CA MET A 25 2.78 9.39 7.64
C MET A 25 3.96 10.23 8.10
N ASP A 26 3.86 11.56 8.09
CA ASP A 26 4.88 12.46 8.67
C ASP A 26 5.12 12.12 10.14
N TYR A 27 4.04 11.87 10.90
CA TYR A 27 4.14 11.44 12.29
C TYR A 27 4.75 10.03 12.43
N ILE A 28 4.30 9.06 11.64
CA ILE A 28 4.79 7.67 11.71
C ILE A 28 6.28 7.62 11.35
N ALA A 29 6.68 8.25 10.26
CA ALA A 29 8.06 8.21 9.77
C ALA A 29 9.00 9.11 10.57
N GLY A 30 8.54 10.31 10.94
CA GLY A 30 9.38 11.34 11.56
C GLY A 30 9.38 11.34 13.09
N VAL A 31 8.37 10.74 13.74
CA VAL A 31 8.26 10.74 15.21
C VAL A 31 8.17 9.34 15.76
N LEU A 32 7.16 8.56 15.36
CA LEU A 32 6.90 7.26 15.96
C LEU A 32 8.04 6.27 15.70
N LYS A 33 8.47 6.12 14.43
CA LYS A 33 9.56 5.20 14.09
C LYS A 33 10.86 5.56 14.81
N PRO A 34 11.38 6.80 14.78
CA PRO A 34 12.58 7.15 15.53
C PRO A 34 12.46 6.90 17.04
N MET A 35 11.29 7.16 17.64
CA MET A 35 11.03 6.88 19.05
C MET A 35 11.10 5.38 19.36
N ILE A 36 10.54 4.52 18.49
CA ILE A 36 10.61 3.07 18.64
C ILE A 36 12.05 2.57 18.47
N ASP A 37 12.75 3.07 17.46
CA ASP A 37 14.16 2.69 17.19
C ASP A 37 15.08 3.07 18.35
N ALA A 38 14.84 4.20 19.01
CA ALA A 38 15.61 4.63 20.17
C ALA A 38 15.30 3.82 21.44
N ARG A 39 14.09 3.25 21.55
CA ARG A 39 13.62 2.57 22.79
C ARG A 39 13.77 1.05 22.75
N TYR A 40 13.71 0.46 21.57
CA TYR A 40 13.70 -1.00 21.40
C TYR A 40 14.85 -1.47 20.54
N ARG A 41 15.19 -2.73 20.61
CA ARG A 41 16.23 -3.38 19.77
C ARG A 41 15.66 -3.61 18.37
N THR A 42 15.60 -2.57 17.57
CA THR A 42 15.22 -2.61 16.16
C THR A 42 16.44 -2.56 15.25
N ILE A 43 16.23 -2.82 13.97
CA ILE A 43 17.19 -2.52 12.91
C ILE A 43 16.63 -1.32 12.15
N PRO A 44 17.09 -0.08 12.43
CA PRO A 44 16.44 1.14 11.93
C PRO A 44 16.68 1.41 10.44
N ASN A 45 17.45 0.53 9.78
CA ASN A 45 17.77 0.67 8.38
C ASN A 45 16.52 0.53 7.49
N ARG A 46 16.42 1.35 6.44
CA ARG A 46 15.37 1.31 5.43
C ARG A 46 15.11 -0.11 4.90
N LEU A 47 16.17 -0.88 4.58
CA LEU A 47 16.04 -2.25 4.06
C LEU A 47 15.39 -3.23 5.04
N CYS A 48 15.42 -2.88 6.34
CA CYS A 48 14.81 -3.66 7.42
C CYS A 48 13.49 -3.03 7.91
N THR A 49 12.97 -2.02 7.21
CA THR A 49 11.74 -1.32 7.58
C THR A 49 10.65 -1.55 6.53
N GLY A 50 9.55 -2.14 6.97
CA GLY A 50 8.37 -2.36 6.15
C GLY A 50 7.11 -1.76 6.78
N ILE A 51 6.10 -1.56 5.97
CA ILE A 51 4.77 -1.13 6.38
C ILE A 51 3.72 -2.05 5.79
N MET A 52 2.66 -2.33 6.54
CA MET A 52 1.60 -3.20 6.06
C MET A 52 0.23 -2.70 6.50
N GLY A 53 -0.78 -3.03 5.73
CA GLY A 53 -2.16 -2.74 6.06
C GLY A 53 -3.12 -3.27 5.02
N ALA A 54 -4.40 -3.33 5.42
CA ALA A 54 -5.48 -3.77 4.56
C ALA A 54 -6.47 -2.62 4.28
N SER A 55 -7.21 -2.69 3.17
CA SER A 55 -8.21 -1.71 2.78
C SER A 55 -7.62 -0.28 2.73
N MET A 56 -8.11 0.64 3.55
CA MET A 56 -7.53 1.98 3.72
C MET A 56 -6.08 1.93 4.25
N GLY A 57 -5.75 0.95 5.11
CA GLY A 57 -4.38 0.70 5.56
C GLY A 57 -3.48 0.23 4.42
N GLY A 58 -4.00 -0.59 3.50
CA GLY A 58 -3.30 -0.99 2.28
C GLY A 58 -3.02 0.17 1.34
N LEU A 59 -3.98 1.09 1.20
CA LEU A 59 -3.79 2.34 0.48
C LEU A 59 -2.67 3.19 1.11
N MET A 60 -2.67 3.33 2.44
CA MET A 60 -1.63 4.06 3.16
C MET A 60 -0.27 3.38 3.07
N SER A 61 -0.21 2.04 3.07
CA SER A 61 1.04 1.29 2.89
C SER A 61 1.63 1.52 1.49
N LEU A 62 0.80 1.56 0.46
CA LEU A 62 1.24 1.88 -0.90
C LEU A 62 1.71 3.33 -1.00
N TYR A 63 0.99 4.26 -0.38
CA TYR A 63 1.42 5.66 -0.29
C TYR A 63 2.76 5.80 0.43
N ALA A 64 2.91 5.13 1.57
CA ALA A 64 4.12 5.21 2.39
C ALA A 64 5.36 4.68 1.64
N VAL A 65 5.27 3.51 1.01
CA VAL A 65 6.41 2.92 0.30
C VAL A 65 6.82 3.73 -0.94
N THR A 66 5.94 4.58 -1.45
CA THR A 66 6.25 5.48 -2.57
C THR A 66 6.74 6.85 -2.09
N ALA A 67 5.96 7.54 -1.24
CA ALA A 67 6.27 8.91 -0.80
C ALA A 67 7.36 9.00 0.30
N TYR A 68 7.58 7.91 1.03
CA TYR A 68 8.59 7.80 2.10
C TYR A 68 9.52 6.60 1.81
N ASN A 69 9.94 6.49 0.55
CA ASN A 69 10.79 5.38 0.10
C ASN A 69 12.17 5.37 0.76
N ASP A 70 12.62 6.51 1.28
CA ASP A 70 13.82 6.66 2.11
C ASP A 70 13.68 6.04 3.51
N VAL A 71 12.45 5.79 3.98
CA VAL A 71 12.15 5.15 5.26
C VAL A 71 11.68 3.71 5.10
N PHE A 72 10.79 3.46 4.14
CA PHE A 72 10.17 2.15 3.91
C PHE A 72 10.61 1.55 2.58
N SER A 73 11.31 0.42 2.62
CA SER A 73 11.65 -0.33 1.40
C SER A 73 10.62 -1.41 1.06
N LYS A 74 9.72 -1.74 1.99
CA LYS A 74 8.79 -2.87 1.86
C LYS A 74 7.37 -2.47 2.21
N ALA A 75 6.40 -2.93 1.41
CA ALA A 75 5.00 -2.74 1.73
C ALA A 75 4.16 -3.99 1.43
N ALA A 76 3.29 -4.38 2.37
CA ALA A 76 2.17 -5.27 2.10
C ALA A 76 0.89 -4.43 2.01
N CYS A 77 0.36 -4.32 0.79
CA CYS A 77 -0.84 -3.56 0.46
C CYS A 77 -1.98 -4.55 0.19
N VAL A 78 -2.63 -4.99 1.26
CA VAL A 78 -3.66 -6.03 1.18
C VAL A 78 -5.00 -5.38 0.85
N SER A 79 -5.62 -5.80 -0.24
CA SER A 79 -6.93 -5.30 -0.69
C SER A 79 -7.09 -3.78 -0.60
N PRO A 80 -6.12 -3.00 -1.12
CA PRO A 80 -6.06 -1.57 -0.89
C PRO A 80 -7.25 -0.84 -1.54
N ALA A 81 -7.74 0.21 -0.89
CA ALA A 81 -8.85 1.05 -1.37
C ALA A 81 -8.44 1.93 -2.57
N LEU A 82 -7.96 1.31 -3.65
CA LEU A 82 -7.39 1.99 -4.83
C LEU A 82 -8.40 2.92 -5.53
N SER A 83 -9.68 2.54 -5.53
CA SER A 83 -10.72 3.31 -6.22
C SER A 83 -10.88 4.73 -5.69
N MET A 84 -10.49 5.01 -4.45
CA MET A 84 -10.62 6.34 -3.85
C MET A 84 -9.75 7.39 -4.51
N CYS A 85 -8.53 7.04 -4.88
CA CYS A 85 -7.52 8.00 -5.34
C CYS A 85 -6.58 7.41 -6.41
N TYR A 86 -7.11 6.51 -7.22
CA TYR A 86 -6.35 5.83 -8.28
C TYR A 86 -5.55 6.76 -9.19
N PRO A 87 -6.12 7.87 -9.73
CA PRO A 87 -5.35 8.78 -10.58
C PRO A 87 -4.20 9.49 -9.84
N GLN A 88 -4.39 9.79 -8.55
CA GLN A 88 -3.36 10.41 -7.72
C GLN A 88 -2.21 9.44 -7.45
N LEU A 89 -2.53 8.19 -7.12
CA LEU A 89 -1.54 7.12 -6.94
C LEU A 89 -0.70 6.89 -8.18
N LEU A 90 -1.33 6.81 -9.36
CA LEU A 90 -0.60 6.64 -10.61
C LEU A 90 0.36 7.80 -10.88
N ARG A 91 -0.06 9.05 -10.65
CA ARG A 91 0.82 10.20 -10.80
C ARG A 91 2.00 10.12 -9.84
N GLN A 92 1.74 9.77 -8.57
CA GLN A 92 2.77 9.66 -7.56
C GLN A 92 3.80 8.56 -7.90
N ILE A 93 3.35 7.36 -8.24
CA ILE A 93 4.25 6.27 -8.64
C ILE A 93 5.12 6.66 -9.84
N ARG A 94 4.61 7.51 -10.73
CA ARG A 94 5.40 8.03 -11.88
C ARG A 94 6.45 9.04 -11.46
N SER A 95 6.14 9.92 -10.52
CA SER A 95 6.98 11.08 -10.18
C SER A 95 7.97 10.80 -9.05
N ASP A 96 7.58 9.98 -8.07
CA ASP A 96 8.39 9.77 -6.87
C ASP A 96 9.63 8.92 -7.17
N ARG A 97 10.70 9.18 -6.44
CA ARG A 97 11.88 8.34 -6.50
C ARG A 97 11.58 7.00 -5.83
N LEU A 98 11.80 5.91 -6.57
CA LEU A 98 11.70 4.55 -6.05
C LEU A 98 13.04 3.86 -6.27
N ASP A 99 13.62 3.36 -5.19
CA ASP A 99 14.85 2.59 -5.26
C ASP A 99 14.53 1.13 -5.69
N ALA A 100 15.43 0.52 -6.47
CA ALA A 100 15.21 -0.80 -7.08
C ALA A 100 15.09 -1.96 -6.07
N ASP A 101 15.54 -1.75 -4.82
CA ASP A 101 15.40 -2.70 -3.72
C ASP A 101 14.03 -2.64 -3.02
N THR A 102 13.14 -1.77 -3.50
CA THR A 102 11.76 -1.67 -3.00
C THR A 102 10.97 -2.93 -3.37
N ARG A 103 10.18 -3.43 -2.42
CA ARG A 103 9.30 -4.58 -2.61
C ARG A 103 7.87 -4.24 -2.21
N ILE A 104 6.91 -4.56 -3.08
CA ILE A 104 5.50 -4.29 -2.86
C ILE A 104 4.70 -5.56 -3.09
N TYR A 105 4.07 -6.07 -2.04
CA TYR A 105 3.01 -7.05 -2.17
C TYR A 105 1.69 -6.31 -2.35
N LEU A 106 0.92 -6.68 -3.36
CA LEU A 106 -0.31 -5.97 -3.73
C LEU A 106 -1.40 -6.99 -4.08
N SER A 107 -2.46 -7.06 -3.28
CA SER A 107 -3.49 -8.08 -3.48
C SER A 107 -4.91 -7.51 -3.65
N VAL A 108 -5.77 -8.33 -4.22
CA VAL A 108 -7.24 -8.16 -4.26
C VAL A 108 -7.87 -9.53 -4.03
N GLY A 109 -8.94 -9.62 -3.27
CA GLY A 109 -9.70 -10.84 -3.09
C GLY A 109 -10.74 -11.05 -4.21
N GLU A 110 -10.90 -12.27 -4.67
CA GLU A 110 -11.83 -12.64 -5.75
C GLU A 110 -13.30 -12.34 -5.38
N ASN A 111 -13.67 -12.49 -4.12
CA ASN A 111 -15.03 -12.28 -3.61
C ASN A 111 -15.21 -10.95 -2.86
N GLU A 112 -14.31 -9.96 -3.06
CA GLU A 112 -14.46 -8.62 -2.48
C GLU A 112 -15.42 -7.73 -3.24
N ALA A 113 -15.57 -7.98 -4.54
CA ALA A 113 -16.37 -7.17 -5.40
C ALA A 113 -17.83 -7.65 -5.43
N ARG A 114 -18.76 -6.70 -5.46
CA ARG A 114 -20.21 -6.99 -5.56
C ARG A 114 -20.62 -7.67 -6.87
N ASP A 115 -19.83 -7.53 -7.92
CA ASP A 115 -20.08 -8.07 -9.25
C ASP A 115 -18.78 -8.24 -10.04
N GLN A 116 -18.83 -9.05 -11.11
CA GLN A 116 -17.66 -9.38 -11.95
C GLN A 116 -17.04 -8.15 -12.64
N ARG A 117 -17.85 -7.15 -12.99
CA ARG A 117 -17.35 -5.91 -13.61
C ARG A 117 -16.51 -5.10 -12.61
N THR A 118 -16.97 -5.02 -11.38
CA THR A 118 -16.25 -4.34 -10.28
C THR A 118 -14.94 -5.09 -9.98
N LEU A 119 -14.96 -6.43 -9.94
CA LEU A 119 -13.76 -7.25 -9.76
C LEU A 119 -12.74 -7.02 -10.88
N ALA A 120 -13.19 -7.07 -12.13
CA ALA A 120 -12.32 -6.82 -13.28
C ALA A 120 -11.66 -5.43 -13.20
N LEU A 121 -12.40 -4.40 -12.82
CA LEU A 121 -11.87 -3.05 -12.67
C LEU A 121 -10.85 -2.94 -11.51
N GLN A 122 -11.11 -3.60 -10.38
CA GLN A 122 -10.18 -3.62 -9.24
C GLN A 122 -8.88 -4.33 -9.62
N THR A 123 -8.99 -5.49 -10.29
CA THR A 123 -7.85 -6.27 -10.77
C THR A 123 -7.04 -5.48 -11.81
N GLU A 124 -7.70 -4.84 -12.78
CA GLU A 124 -7.04 -3.97 -13.75
C GLU A 124 -6.23 -2.85 -13.07
N ARG A 125 -6.80 -2.18 -12.09
CA ARG A 125 -6.14 -1.11 -11.35
C ARG A 125 -4.93 -1.63 -10.57
N MET A 126 -5.07 -2.76 -9.91
CA MET A 126 -3.98 -3.43 -9.20
C MET A 126 -2.83 -3.76 -10.17
N LEU A 127 -3.12 -4.42 -11.28
CA LEU A 127 -2.12 -4.79 -12.28
C LEU A 127 -1.47 -3.58 -12.95
N THR A 128 -2.21 -2.50 -13.19
CA THR A 128 -1.66 -1.27 -13.77
C THR A 128 -0.66 -0.62 -12.79
N ILE A 129 -0.97 -0.56 -11.51
CA ILE A 129 -0.06 -0.07 -10.46
C ILE A 129 1.17 -0.97 -10.38
N ALA A 130 0.98 -2.28 -10.36
CA ALA A 130 2.08 -3.25 -10.32
C ALA A 130 3.02 -3.09 -11.53
N ASN A 131 2.48 -3.08 -12.74
CA ASN A 131 3.26 -2.90 -13.96
C ASN A 131 4.02 -1.57 -13.98
N MET A 132 3.39 -0.49 -13.53
CA MET A 132 4.05 0.81 -13.45
C MET A 132 5.21 0.83 -12.45
N ALA A 133 5.06 0.22 -11.29
CA ALA A 133 6.13 0.09 -10.32
C ALA A 133 7.26 -0.82 -10.83
N MET A 134 6.93 -1.96 -11.45
CA MET A 134 7.89 -2.87 -12.06
C MET A 134 8.67 -2.22 -13.19
N SER A 135 8.04 -1.40 -14.03
CA SER A 135 8.74 -0.65 -15.10
C SER A 135 9.78 0.35 -14.58
N ARG A 136 9.76 0.64 -13.27
CA ARG A 136 10.73 1.48 -12.57
C ARG A 136 11.75 0.68 -11.74
N GLY A 137 11.82 -0.63 -11.96
CA GLY A 137 12.77 -1.52 -11.29
C GLY A 137 12.32 -2.02 -9.91
N VAL A 138 11.11 -1.68 -9.47
CA VAL A 138 10.55 -2.16 -8.19
C VAL A 138 10.10 -3.61 -8.32
N ARG A 139 10.37 -4.41 -7.30
CA ARG A 139 9.84 -5.79 -7.24
C ARG A 139 8.42 -5.77 -6.70
N VAL A 140 7.47 -6.25 -7.49
CA VAL A 140 6.06 -6.29 -7.10
C VAL A 140 5.52 -7.71 -7.21
N TYR A 141 4.77 -8.14 -6.22
CA TYR A 141 4.03 -9.40 -6.22
C TYR A 141 2.52 -9.08 -6.27
N PRO A 142 1.91 -9.01 -7.47
CA PRO A 142 0.48 -8.85 -7.59
C PRO A 142 -0.21 -10.19 -7.33
N TYR A 143 -1.21 -10.20 -6.45
CA TYR A 143 -1.89 -11.43 -6.03
C TYR A 143 -3.42 -11.27 -6.07
N LEU A 144 -4.10 -12.12 -6.81
CA LEU A 144 -5.55 -12.28 -6.74
C LEU A 144 -5.82 -13.46 -5.81
N GLN A 145 -6.31 -13.17 -4.61
CA GLN A 145 -6.60 -14.20 -3.61
C GLN A 145 -7.84 -14.99 -3.98
N PRO A 146 -7.72 -16.31 -4.26
CA PRO A 146 -8.88 -17.14 -4.53
C PRO A 146 -9.85 -17.14 -3.36
N GLU A 147 -11.15 -16.98 -3.67
CA GLU A 147 -12.24 -16.94 -2.68
C GLU A 147 -12.11 -15.85 -1.60
N GLY A 148 -11.11 -14.95 -1.71
CA GLY A 148 -10.84 -13.89 -0.74
C GLY A 148 -11.97 -12.87 -0.66
N ARG A 149 -12.44 -12.59 0.56
CA ARG A 149 -13.44 -11.56 0.89
C ARG A 149 -12.75 -10.34 1.51
N HIS A 150 -13.44 -9.22 1.57
CA HIS A 150 -12.92 -8.00 2.21
C HIS A 150 -13.09 -8.06 3.74
N CYS A 151 -12.33 -8.94 4.40
CA CYS A 151 -12.38 -9.14 5.85
C CYS A 151 -11.03 -9.59 6.43
N GLU A 152 -10.86 -9.39 7.71
CA GLU A 152 -9.63 -9.65 8.45
C GLU A 152 -9.20 -11.13 8.39
N GLU A 153 -10.16 -12.05 8.42
CA GLU A 153 -9.90 -13.48 8.32
C GLU A 153 -9.16 -13.84 7.02
N ASP A 154 -9.65 -13.32 5.89
CA ASP A 154 -9.10 -13.60 4.57
C ASP A 154 -7.78 -12.84 4.35
N TRP A 155 -7.64 -11.63 4.87
CA TRP A 155 -6.37 -10.89 4.86
C TRP A 155 -5.28 -11.59 5.68
N THR A 156 -5.62 -12.17 6.83
CA THR A 156 -4.68 -12.92 7.68
C THR A 156 -4.11 -14.13 6.96
N ARG A 157 -4.89 -14.80 6.11
CA ARG A 157 -4.41 -15.95 5.33
C ARG A 157 -3.26 -15.63 4.37
N GLN A 158 -3.08 -14.36 3.99
CA GLN A 158 -2.00 -13.92 3.12
C GLN A 158 -0.68 -13.60 3.88
N THR A 159 -0.70 -13.65 5.22
CA THR A 159 0.43 -13.15 6.04
C THR A 159 1.72 -13.89 5.75
N ALA A 160 1.71 -15.21 5.66
CA ALA A 160 2.90 -15.99 5.37
C ALA A 160 3.47 -15.66 3.99
N GLU A 161 2.60 -15.50 2.98
CA GLU A 161 2.96 -15.20 1.60
C GLU A 161 3.64 -13.83 1.48
N PHE A 162 3.02 -12.76 1.99
CA PHE A 162 3.63 -11.45 1.86
C PHE A 162 4.90 -11.29 2.72
N LEU A 163 4.98 -11.94 3.89
CA LEU A 163 6.21 -11.91 4.70
C LEU A 163 7.34 -12.65 3.98
N HIS A 164 7.06 -13.79 3.35
CA HIS A 164 8.06 -14.51 2.56
C HIS A 164 8.59 -13.63 1.42
N PHE A 165 7.70 -13.10 0.59
CA PHE A 165 8.08 -12.23 -0.52
C PHE A 165 8.87 -11.00 -0.08
N LEU A 166 8.44 -10.33 0.99
CA LEU A 166 9.05 -9.08 1.43
C LEU A 166 10.44 -9.29 2.07
N TRP A 167 10.67 -10.43 2.75
CA TRP A 167 11.87 -10.60 3.58
C TRP A 167 12.80 -11.73 3.17
N LEU A 168 12.30 -12.78 2.49
CA LEU A 168 13.07 -13.99 2.22
C LEU A 168 13.47 -14.17 0.75
N GLU A 169 12.79 -13.50 -0.19
CA GLU A 169 13.18 -13.48 -1.60
C GLU A 169 14.08 -12.28 -1.91
#